data_8094d1b6cb9ac4493940a54a915a7a8d
#
_entry.id   8094d1b6cb9ac4493940a54a915a7a8d
#
_cell.length_a   1.000
_cell.length_b   1.000
_cell.length_c   1.000
_cell.angle_alpha   90.00
_cell.angle_beta   90.00
_cell.angle_gamma   90.00
#
_symmetry.space_group_name_H-M   'P 1'
#
loop_
_entity.id
_entity.type
_entity.pdbx_description
1 polymer ?
#
loop_
_entity_poly.entity_id
_entity_poly.type
_entity_poly.pdbx_seq_one_letter_code
_entity_poly.pdbx_strand_id
1 'polypeptide(L)'
;MTPATRVYVDMVGDLFHPGHVALLKAARQHGDHLIVGVLSDETVASYKRQPIMTLAERVAVIAACRYVDEVVPAAPYRVTLEFLAEHDIALVVHGDDITPEGVDEVYGPVAAAGRLRLVPRTAGVSTTDLIARIRARGGSAGGEPDRAP
;
A
#
# COMPACT_ATOMS: atom_id res chain seq x y z
N MET A 1 -23.82 16.71 12.98
CA MET A 1 -22.52 16.00 12.91
C MET A 1 -22.13 15.79 11.47
N THR A 2 -20.92 16.21 11.10
CA THR A 2 -20.38 15.94 9.76
C THR A 2 -20.01 14.46 9.66
N PRO A 3 -20.42 13.73 8.60
CA PRO A 3 -19.96 12.35 8.41
C PRO A 3 -18.44 12.27 8.32
N ALA A 4 -17.86 11.19 8.83
CA ALA A 4 -16.43 10.98 8.76
C ALA A 4 -15.98 10.88 7.28
N THR A 5 -14.90 11.56 6.93
CA THR A 5 -14.29 11.46 5.60
C THR A 5 -13.45 10.18 5.54
N ARG A 6 -13.92 9.23 4.75
CA ARG A 6 -13.27 7.93 4.58
C ARG A 6 -12.32 7.97 3.40
N VAL A 7 -11.06 7.70 3.68
CA VAL A 7 -9.95 7.74 2.71
C VAL A 7 -9.45 6.31 2.46
N TYR A 8 -9.09 6.03 1.22
CA TYR A 8 -8.63 4.71 0.80
C TYR A 8 -7.23 4.78 0.20
N VAL A 9 -6.39 3.84 0.59
CA VAL A 9 -5.09 3.56 -0.03
C VAL A 9 -5.03 2.07 -0.32
N ASP A 10 -4.59 1.68 -1.51
CA ASP A 10 -4.26 0.30 -1.79
C ASP A 10 -2.73 0.13 -1.84
N MET A 11 -2.25 -1.03 -1.45
CA MET A 11 -0.84 -1.34 -1.47
C MET A 11 -0.58 -2.84 -1.44
N VAL A 12 0.62 -3.22 -1.83
CA VAL A 12 1.14 -4.56 -1.59
C VAL A 12 1.54 -4.72 -0.12
N GLY A 13 2.27 -3.76 0.41
CA GLY A 13 2.68 -3.74 1.81
C GLY A 13 3.71 -4.79 2.17
N ASP A 14 4.49 -5.28 1.18
CA ASP A 14 5.51 -6.29 1.41
C ASP A 14 6.70 -5.72 2.19
N LEU A 15 7.22 -6.49 3.16
CA LEU A 15 8.30 -6.05 4.05
C LEU A 15 8.03 -4.66 4.66
N PHE A 16 6.85 -4.47 5.20
CA PHE A 16 6.34 -3.20 5.71
C PHE A 16 7.45 -2.35 6.35
N HIS A 17 7.66 -1.12 5.85
CA HIS A 17 8.81 -0.28 6.18
C HIS A 17 8.40 1.19 6.33
N PRO A 18 9.33 2.09 6.74
CA PRO A 18 9.00 3.51 6.95
C PRO A 18 8.36 4.22 5.76
N GLY A 19 8.66 3.81 4.53
CA GLY A 19 8.02 4.37 3.34
C GLY A 19 6.52 4.09 3.30
N HIS A 20 6.09 2.90 3.67
CA HIS A 20 4.67 2.55 3.80
C HIS A 20 4.01 3.38 4.91
N VAL A 21 4.67 3.49 6.05
CA VAL A 21 4.15 4.28 7.18
C VAL A 21 3.95 5.74 6.79
N ALA A 22 4.92 6.33 6.08
CA ALA A 22 4.85 7.72 5.64
C ALA A 22 3.66 7.96 4.69
N LEU A 23 3.41 7.05 3.75
CA LEU A 23 2.25 7.12 2.87
C LEU A 23 0.94 7.06 3.65
N LEU A 24 0.83 6.12 4.59
CA LEU A 24 -0.37 5.96 5.42
C LEU A 24 -0.61 7.19 6.29
N LYS A 25 0.44 7.75 6.86
CA LYS A 25 0.36 9.00 7.64
C LYS A 25 -0.14 10.15 6.78
N ALA A 26 0.41 10.32 5.57
CA ALA A 26 0.01 11.36 4.63
C ALA A 26 -1.47 11.19 4.22
N ALA A 27 -1.88 9.96 3.90
CA ALA A 27 -3.25 9.66 3.52
C ALA A 27 -4.23 9.96 4.66
N ARG A 28 -3.89 9.61 5.90
CA ARG A 28 -4.75 9.83 7.07
C ARG A 28 -5.02 11.31 7.32
N GLN A 29 -4.15 12.20 6.86
CA GLN A 29 -4.33 13.66 6.97
C GLN A 29 -5.43 14.19 6.05
N HIS A 30 -5.86 13.43 5.05
CA HIS A 30 -6.93 13.81 4.13
C HIS A 30 -8.33 13.43 4.62
N GLY A 31 -8.44 12.77 5.77
CA GLY A 31 -9.74 12.37 6.31
C GLY A 31 -9.66 11.86 7.73
N ASP A 32 -10.78 11.36 8.23
CA ASP A 32 -10.96 10.95 9.62
C ASP A 32 -10.83 9.42 9.80
N HIS A 33 -10.90 8.67 8.71
CA HIS A 33 -10.90 7.20 8.72
C HIS A 33 -10.13 6.69 7.53
N LEU A 34 -9.07 5.92 7.76
CA LEU A 34 -8.23 5.37 6.70
C LEU A 34 -8.49 3.89 6.51
N ILE A 35 -8.88 3.54 5.29
CA ILE A 35 -9.07 2.17 4.83
C ILE A 35 -7.88 1.80 3.96
N VAL A 36 -7.25 0.67 4.21
CA VAL A 36 -6.15 0.17 3.40
C VAL A 36 -6.56 -1.13 2.71
N GLY A 37 -6.53 -1.11 1.39
CA GLY A 37 -6.69 -2.31 0.57
C GLY A 37 -5.34 -3.00 0.39
N VAL A 38 -5.27 -4.29 0.70
CA VAL A 38 -4.05 -5.08 0.57
C VAL A 38 -4.23 -6.08 -0.57
N LEU A 39 -3.39 -5.98 -1.59
CA LEU A 39 -3.50 -6.81 -2.79
C LEU A 39 -3.11 -8.26 -2.49
N SER A 40 -3.83 -9.21 -3.10
CA SER A 40 -3.52 -10.63 -2.95
C SER A 40 -2.19 -11.00 -3.60
N ASP A 41 -1.61 -12.12 -3.18
CA ASP A 41 -0.36 -12.64 -3.77
C ASP A 41 -0.52 -12.88 -5.27
N GLU A 42 -1.65 -13.42 -5.69
CA GLU A 42 -1.96 -13.72 -7.09
C GLU A 42 -2.08 -12.43 -7.92
N THR A 43 -2.77 -11.43 -7.38
CA THR A 43 -2.91 -10.12 -8.05
C THR A 43 -1.54 -9.47 -8.22
N VAL A 44 -0.70 -9.48 -7.20
CA VAL A 44 0.65 -8.88 -7.27
C VAL A 44 1.52 -9.64 -8.27
N ALA A 45 1.51 -10.96 -8.24
CA ALA A 45 2.30 -11.80 -9.14
C ALA A 45 1.93 -11.61 -10.62
N SER A 46 0.71 -11.09 -10.91
CA SER A 46 0.27 -10.85 -12.28
C SER A 46 0.97 -9.65 -12.96
N TYR A 47 1.58 -8.74 -12.19
CA TYR A 47 2.22 -7.55 -12.76
C TYR A 47 3.61 -7.23 -12.19
N LYS A 48 4.04 -7.93 -11.15
CA LYS A 48 5.39 -7.84 -10.62
C LYS A 48 5.77 -9.11 -9.86
N ARG A 49 6.89 -9.10 -9.12
CA ARG A 49 7.33 -10.28 -8.37
C ARG A 49 6.33 -10.65 -7.28
N GLN A 50 6.24 -11.94 -6.99
CA GLN A 50 5.45 -12.45 -5.88
C GLN A 50 5.94 -11.83 -4.56
N PRO A 51 5.03 -11.41 -3.66
CA PRO A 51 5.43 -10.89 -2.35
C PRO A 51 6.18 -11.95 -1.53
N ILE A 52 7.11 -11.48 -0.70
CA ILE A 52 7.84 -12.33 0.25
C ILE A 52 6.92 -12.73 1.40
N MET A 53 6.15 -11.77 1.91
CA MET A 53 5.18 -12.02 2.97
C MET A 53 3.85 -12.45 2.38
N THR A 54 3.19 -13.39 3.06
CA THR A 54 1.84 -13.81 2.67
C THR A 54 0.84 -12.67 2.85
N LEU A 55 -0.33 -12.78 2.21
CA LEU A 55 -1.41 -11.80 2.40
C LEU A 55 -1.77 -11.65 3.88
N ALA A 56 -1.90 -12.77 4.60
CA ALA A 56 -2.25 -12.75 6.03
C ALA A 56 -1.21 -12.00 6.86
N GLU A 57 0.07 -12.22 6.59
CA GLU A 57 1.16 -11.51 7.27
C GLU A 57 1.14 -10.01 6.98
N ARG A 58 0.97 -9.64 5.72
CA ARG A 58 0.90 -8.24 5.30
C ARG A 58 -0.29 -7.52 5.92
N VAL A 59 -1.46 -8.14 5.92
CA VAL A 59 -2.69 -7.61 6.55
C VAL A 59 -2.48 -7.40 8.05
N ALA A 60 -1.90 -8.37 8.75
CA ALA A 60 -1.68 -8.29 10.20
C ALA A 60 -0.79 -7.09 10.58
N VAL A 61 0.28 -6.87 9.83
CA VAL A 61 1.21 -5.77 10.10
C VAL A 61 0.56 -4.41 9.78
N ILE A 62 -0.10 -4.30 8.64
CA ILE A 62 -0.77 -3.06 8.22
C ILE A 62 -1.89 -2.70 9.21
N ALA A 63 -2.68 -3.67 9.64
CA ALA A 63 -3.76 -3.45 10.61
C ALA A 63 -3.25 -2.92 11.96
N ALA A 64 -2.01 -3.22 12.31
CA ALA A 64 -1.38 -2.75 13.55
C ALA A 64 -0.81 -1.33 13.45
N CYS A 65 -0.76 -0.75 12.26
CA CYS A 65 -0.27 0.61 12.06
C CYS A 65 -1.25 1.63 12.68
N ARG A 66 -0.73 2.57 13.47
CA ARG A 66 -1.56 3.55 14.18
C ARG A 66 -2.41 4.45 13.27
N TYR A 67 -2.03 4.58 12.00
CA TYR A 67 -2.75 5.44 11.04
C TYR A 67 -3.89 4.71 10.34
N VAL A 68 -4.00 3.40 10.50
CA VAL A 68 -4.96 2.55 9.80
C VAL A 68 -6.15 2.26 10.69
N ASP A 69 -7.35 2.52 10.19
CA ASP A 69 -8.60 2.23 10.91
C ASP A 69 -9.26 0.93 10.43
N GLU A 70 -9.07 0.58 9.15
CA GLU A 70 -9.74 -0.57 8.53
C GLU A 70 -8.85 -1.16 7.43
N VAL A 71 -8.86 -2.48 7.29
CA VAL A 71 -8.14 -3.17 6.22
C VAL A 71 -9.13 -3.99 5.38
N VAL A 72 -9.00 -3.88 4.05
CA VAL A 72 -9.72 -4.72 3.09
C VAL A 72 -8.70 -5.72 2.51
N PRO A 73 -8.72 -6.98 2.92
CA PRO A 73 -7.83 -8.00 2.37
C PRO A 73 -8.26 -8.38 0.96
N ALA A 74 -7.30 -8.80 0.13
CA ALA A 74 -7.52 -9.18 -1.25
C ALA A 74 -8.27 -8.10 -2.06
N ALA A 75 -7.86 -6.85 -1.90
CA ALA A 75 -8.46 -5.72 -2.58
C ALA A 75 -8.29 -5.82 -4.10
N PRO A 76 -9.22 -5.23 -4.89
CA PRO A 76 -9.15 -5.30 -6.36
C PRO A 76 -7.96 -4.49 -6.87
N TYR A 77 -7.35 -4.97 -7.99
CA TYR A 77 -6.28 -4.24 -8.68
C TYR A 77 -6.79 -2.91 -9.24
N ARG A 78 -7.94 -2.92 -9.89
CA ARG A 78 -8.58 -1.72 -10.43
C ARG A 78 -9.60 -1.20 -9.44
N VAL A 79 -9.48 0.07 -9.06
CA VAL A 79 -10.41 0.72 -8.14
C VAL A 79 -11.53 1.35 -8.94
N THR A 80 -12.76 0.91 -8.66
CA THR A 80 -13.97 1.37 -9.37
C THR A 80 -14.81 2.29 -8.49
N LEU A 81 -15.72 3.05 -9.12
CA LEU A 81 -16.67 3.86 -8.36
C LEU A 81 -17.63 2.98 -7.55
N GLU A 82 -17.95 1.79 -8.03
CA GLU A 82 -18.75 0.80 -7.31
C GLU A 82 -18.05 0.35 -6.02
N PHE A 83 -16.74 0.09 -6.10
CA PHE A 83 -15.94 -0.25 -4.92
C PHE A 83 -15.95 0.89 -3.89
N LEU A 84 -15.83 2.14 -4.34
CA LEU A 84 -15.90 3.30 -3.46
C LEU A 84 -17.26 3.38 -2.77
N ALA A 85 -18.33 3.11 -3.50
CA ALA A 85 -19.69 3.13 -2.95
C ALA A 85 -19.89 2.01 -1.91
N GLU A 86 -19.42 0.80 -2.20
CA GLU A 86 -19.51 -0.35 -1.27
C GLU A 86 -18.85 -0.07 0.08
N HIS A 87 -17.71 0.60 0.06
CA HIS A 87 -16.91 0.87 1.26
C HIS A 87 -17.09 2.30 1.79
N ASP A 88 -17.99 3.06 1.19
CA ASP A 88 -18.27 4.45 1.57
C ASP A 88 -16.99 5.31 1.57
N ILE A 89 -16.18 5.17 0.52
CA ILE A 89 -14.91 5.87 0.36
C ILE A 89 -15.14 7.20 -0.35
N ALA A 90 -14.67 8.29 0.23
CA ALA A 90 -14.78 9.62 -0.35
C ALA A 90 -13.59 9.95 -1.26
N LEU A 91 -12.38 9.51 -0.90
CA LEU A 91 -11.13 9.90 -1.56
C LEU A 91 -10.16 8.73 -1.60
N VAL A 92 -9.50 8.56 -2.74
CA VAL A 92 -8.38 7.61 -2.91
C VAL A 92 -7.08 8.40 -2.91
N VAL A 93 -6.08 7.94 -2.16
CA VAL A 93 -4.74 8.53 -2.10
C VAL A 93 -3.72 7.54 -2.62
N HIS A 94 -2.79 8.00 -3.42
CA HIS A 94 -1.66 7.22 -3.95
C HIS A 94 -0.39 8.07 -3.95
N GLY A 95 0.77 7.42 -3.92
CA GLY A 95 2.04 8.13 -4.11
C GLY A 95 2.17 8.70 -5.54
N ASP A 96 2.93 9.78 -5.69
CA ASP A 96 3.08 10.47 -6.97
C ASP A 96 4.08 9.79 -7.93
N ASP A 97 4.57 8.62 -7.58
CA ASP A 97 5.44 7.78 -8.40
C ASP A 97 4.69 6.90 -9.43
N ILE A 98 3.43 7.20 -9.68
CA ILE A 98 2.61 6.53 -10.69
C ILE A 98 2.57 7.34 -11.98
N THR A 99 2.66 6.65 -13.15
CA THR A 99 2.57 7.30 -14.46
C THR A 99 1.12 7.66 -14.80
N PRO A 100 0.88 8.62 -15.73
CA PRO A 100 -0.48 8.91 -16.19
C PRO A 100 -1.21 7.67 -16.73
N GLU A 101 -0.49 6.81 -17.44
CA GLU A 101 -1.02 5.53 -17.97
C GLU A 101 -1.40 4.59 -16.82
N GLY A 102 -0.60 4.54 -15.77
CA GLY A 102 -0.89 3.77 -14.56
C GLY A 102 -2.13 4.27 -13.84
N VAL A 103 -2.31 5.60 -13.75
CA VAL A 103 -3.53 6.20 -13.19
C VAL A 103 -4.74 5.76 -14.00
N ASP A 104 -4.69 5.86 -15.33
CA ASP A 104 -5.80 5.48 -16.19
C ASP A 104 -6.15 4.00 -16.04
N GLU A 105 -5.14 3.15 -15.94
CA GLU A 105 -5.34 1.70 -15.81
C GLU A 105 -5.99 1.32 -14.49
N VAL A 106 -5.51 1.87 -13.38
CA VAL A 106 -5.90 1.44 -12.03
C VAL A 106 -7.01 2.30 -11.45
N TYR A 107 -6.97 3.62 -11.68
CA TYR A 107 -7.84 4.59 -11.02
C TYR A 107 -8.64 5.46 -12.01
N GLY A 108 -8.70 5.10 -13.29
CA GLY A 108 -9.27 5.97 -14.34
C GLY A 108 -10.60 6.63 -13.95
N PRO A 109 -11.66 5.86 -13.64
CA PRO A 109 -12.96 6.46 -13.27
C PRO A 109 -12.90 7.30 -11.99
N VAL A 110 -12.07 6.91 -11.03
CA VAL A 110 -11.88 7.62 -9.75
C VAL A 110 -11.21 8.97 -9.98
N ALA A 111 -10.17 9.00 -10.80
CA ALA A 111 -9.48 10.23 -11.20
C ALA A 111 -10.41 11.17 -11.99
N ALA A 112 -11.17 10.63 -12.94
CA ALA A 112 -12.13 11.39 -13.71
C ALA A 112 -13.21 12.02 -12.84
N ALA A 113 -13.60 11.38 -11.75
CA ALA A 113 -14.55 11.91 -10.78
C ALA A 113 -13.93 12.92 -9.79
N GLY A 114 -12.63 13.23 -9.93
CA GLY A 114 -11.93 14.15 -9.02
C GLY A 114 -11.68 13.56 -7.62
N ARG A 115 -11.68 12.24 -7.49
CA ARG A 115 -11.59 11.55 -6.20
C ARG A 115 -10.26 10.82 -5.99
N LEU A 116 -9.23 11.18 -6.77
CA LEU A 116 -7.86 10.69 -6.60
C LEU A 116 -6.95 11.85 -6.17
N ARG A 117 -6.15 11.63 -5.14
CA ARG A 117 -5.14 12.56 -4.67
C ARG A 117 -3.77 11.89 -4.69
N LEU A 118 -2.81 12.49 -5.39
CA LEU A 118 -1.43 12.04 -5.36
C LEU A 118 -0.67 12.81 -4.28
N VAL A 119 0.12 12.09 -3.51
CA VAL A 119 0.96 12.67 -2.44
C VAL A 119 2.43 12.38 -2.73
N PRO A 120 3.37 13.25 -2.30
CA PRO A 120 4.79 13.03 -2.55
C PRO A 120 5.26 11.70 -1.96
N ARG A 121 6.00 10.94 -2.77
CA ARG A 121 6.64 9.72 -2.30
C ARG A 121 7.79 10.08 -1.35
N THR A 122 7.86 9.37 -0.22
CA THR A 122 8.97 9.51 0.71
C THR A 122 10.21 8.83 0.15
N ALA A 123 11.29 9.59 -0.03
CA ALA A 123 12.58 9.06 -0.45
C ALA A 123 13.23 8.22 0.65
N GLY A 124 14.05 7.25 0.28
CA GLY A 124 15.01 6.59 1.15
C GLY A 124 14.82 5.10 1.37
N VAL A 125 13.60 4.57 1.40
CA VAL A 125 13.38 3.13 1.59
C VAL A 125 12.31 2.61 0.66
N SER A 126 12.61 1.51 -0.03
CA SER A 126 11.64 0.74 -0.80
C SER A 126 11.78 -0.74 -0.47
N THR A 127 10.75 -1.53 -0.78
CA THR A 127 10.82 -2.99 -0.66
C THR A 127 11.96 -3.56 -1.52
N THR A 128 12.15 -3.00 -2.72
CA THR A 128 13.27 -3.38 -3.61
C THR A 128 14.62 -3.16 -2.95
N ASP A 129 14.82 -2.03 -2.27
CA ASP A 129 16.06 -1.71 -1.55
C ASP A 129 16.32 -2.69 -0.40
N LEU A 130 15.28 -3.06 0.36
CA LEU A 130 15.39 -4.02 1.44
C LEU A 130 15.79 -5.40 0.92
N ILE A 131 15.18 -5.85 -0.18
CA ILE A 131 15.54 -7.11 -0.82
C ILE A 131 16.99 -7.07 -1.29
N ALA A 132 17.44 -5.97 -1.88
CA ALA A 132 18.83 -5.80 -2.31
C ALA A 132 19.82 -5.87 -1.13
N ARG A 133 19.49 -5.27 0.02
CA ARG A 133 20.30 -5.38 1.24
C ARG A 133 20.39 -6.82 1.73
N ILE A 134 19.29 -7.55 1.74
CA ILE A 134 19.26 -8.94 2.17
C ILE A 134 20.16 -9.79 1.26
N ARG A 135 20.03 -9.61 -0.06
CA ARG A 135 20.84 -10.32 -1.05
C ARG A 135 22.32 -10.01 -0.92
N ALA A 136 22.67 -8.74 -0.71
CA ALA A 136 24.07 -8.32 -0.51
C ALA A 136 24.69 -8.97 0.73
N ARG A 137 23.94 -9.11 1.81
CA ARG A 137 24.41 -9.78 3.04
C ARG A 137 24.47 -11.30 2.90
N GLY A 138 23.50 -11.91 2.21
CA GLY A 138 23.47 -13.35 1.96
C GLY A 138 24.52 -13.82 0.97
N GLY A 139 25.03 -12.93 0.11
CA GLY A 139 26.09 -13.22 -0.88
C GLY A 139 27.51 -13.23 -0.29
N SER A 140 27.73 -12.80 0.97
CA SER A 140 29.01 -12.92 1.65
C SER A 140 29.16 -14.34 2.22
N ALA A 141 29.96 -15.17 1.53
CA ALA A 141 30.29 -16.53 1.99
C ALA A 141 30.91 -16.48 3.40
N GLY A 142 30.28 -17.12 4.38
CA GLY A 142 30.83 -17.29 5.73
C GLY A 142 30.29 -16.42 6.85
N GLY A 143 29.16 -15.76 6.64
CA GLY A 143 28.42 -15.10 7.72
C GLY A 143 27.88 -16.13 8.71
N GLU A 144 28.22 -16.00 10.00
CA GLU A 144 27.55 -16.79 11.03
C GLU A 144 26.06 -16.54 10.98
N PRO A 145 25.20 -17.57 11.20
CA PRO A 145 23.78 -17.37 11.30
C PRO A 145 23.48 -16.38 12.43
N ASP A 146 22.69 -15.37 12.09
CA ASP A 146 22.25 -14.34 13.03
C ASP A 146 21.59 -15.04 14.23
N ARG A 147 22.23 -14.94 15.39
CA ARG A 147 21.64 -15.45 16.62
C ARG A 147 20.54 -14.47 17.00
N ALA A 148 19.29 -14.90 16.84
CA ALA A 148 18.16 -14.15 17.37
C ALA A 148 18.38 -13.86 18.85
N PRO A 149 18.06 -12.65 19.33
CA PRO A 149 18.15 -12.30 20.74
C PRO A 149 17.17 -13.12 21.58
#